data_79f87d1186f63b96f54cf5d011bece63
#
_entry.id   79f87d1186f63b96f54cf5d011bece63
#
_cell.length_a   1.000
_cell.length_b   1.000
_cell.length_c   1.000
_cell.angle_alpha   90.00
_cell.angle_beta   90.00
_cell.angle_gamma   90.00
#
_symmetry.space_group_name_H-M   'P 1'
#
loop_
_entity.id
_entity.type
_entity.pdbx_description
1 polymer ?
#
loop_
_entity_poly.entity_id
_entity_poly.type
_entity_poly.pdbx_seq_one_letter_code
_entity_poly.pdbx_strand_id
1 'polypeptide(L)'
;MLTFMPSQLCLWNRLCIAAALFLSATASLASNQQLRLQCQLFAGGEDYAFVFVPTAQPYTAKPIDLERFRFKAIVSQGSDQIEHIKITVSYRSSGQALILQQATYFPPFTKNQSLTGRQQLYSPDLGRELSYDCTVMDAL
;
A
#
# COMPACT_ATOMS: atom_id res chain seq x y z
N MET A 1 -38.78 -68.51 -51.63
CA MET A 1 -39.48 -68.58 -50.38
C MET A 1 -38.69 -67.69 -49.38
N LEU A 2 -39.13 -66.46 -49.32
CA LEU A 2 -39.88 -65.81 -48.23
C LEU A 2 -39.42 -66.23 -46.83
N THR A 3 -38.77 -65.31 -46.18
CA THR A 3 -39.33 -64.92 -44.90
C THR A 3 -38.69 -63.58 -44.43
N PHE A 4 -39.56 -62.67 -44.24
CA PHE A 4 -39.50 -61.36 -43.58
C PHE A 4 -38.98 -61.50 -42.16
N MET A 5 -38.17 -60.54 -41.74
CA MET A 5 -38.11 -60.26 -40.33
C MET A 5 -38.04 -58.75 -40.07
N PRO A 6 -38.82 -58.29 -39.14
CA PRO A 6 -39.05 -56.87 -38.93
C PRO A 6 -38.00 -56.25 -38.08
N SER A 7 -37.79 -55.00 -38.40
CA SER A 7 -37.12 -53.98 -37.64
C SER A 7 -37.63 -53.91 -36.19
N GLN A 8 -36.76 -54.11 -35.24
CA GLN A 8 -36.97 -53.65 -33.88
C GLN A 8 -36.32 -52.29 -33.72
N LEU A 9 -37.19 -51.32 -33.64
CA LEU A 9 -36.88 -49.98 -33.18
C LEU A 9 -36.32 -50.02 -31.76
N CYS A 10 -35.08 -49.79 -31.63
CA CYS A 10 -34.52 -49.37 -30.36
C CYS A 10 -34.67 -47.87 -30.23
N LEU A 11 -35.87 -47.49 -29.87
CA LEU A 11 -36.19 -46.18 -29.30
C LEU A 11 -35.73 -46.22 -27.85
N TRP A 12 -34.44 -46.06 -27.58
CA TRP A 12 -34.03 -45.78 -26.25
C TRP A 12 -33.19 -44.51 -26.22
N ASN A 13 -33.98 -43.51 -26.04
CA ASN A 13 -33.74 -42.55 -24.98
C ASN A 13 -32.42 -41.83 -25.05
N ARG A 14 -32.41 -40.89 -25.96
CA ARG A 14 -31.44 -39.78 -25.88
C ARG A 14 -31.84 -38.88 -24.70
N LEU A 15 -31.59 -39.37 -23.52
CA LEU A 15 -31.43 -38.50 -22.38
C LEU A 15 -30.03 -37.88 -22.47
N CYS A 16 -29.92 -36.88 -23.35
CA CYS A 16 -28.84 -35.92 -23.26
C CYS A 16 -29.04 -35.14 -21.98
N ILE A 17 -28.46 -35.63 -20.89
CA ILE A 17 -28.25 -34.84 -19.69
C ILE A 17 -27.22 -33.81 -20.12
N ALA A 18 -27.69 -32.65 -20.55
CA ALA A 18 -26.90 -31.46 -20.65
C ALA A 18 -26.50 -31.06 -19.20
N ALA A 19 -25.41 -31.63 -18.73
CA ALA A 19 -24.72 -31.12 -17.56
C ALA A 19 -24.19 -29.74 -17.95
N ALA A 20 -25.03 -28.73 -17.76
CA ALA A 20 -24.60 -27.34 -17.77
C ALA A 20 -23.62 -27.16 -16.62
N LEU A 21 -22.34 -27.34 -16.90
CA LEU A 21 -21.26 -26.89 -16.05
C LEU A 21 -21.36 -25.36 -16.00
N PHE A 22 -22.10 -24.85 -15.03
CA PHE A 22 -21.98 -23.48 -14.59
C PHE A 22 -20.56 -23.33 -14.02
N LEU A 23 -19.61 -23.00 -14.88
CA LEU A 23 -18.38 -22.37 -14.43
C LEU A 23 -18.80 -21.04 -13.81
N SER A 24 -19.04 -21.08 -12.51
CA SER A 24 -19.08 -19.88 -11.69
C SER A 24 -17.70 -19.28 -11.75
N ALA A 25 -17.45 -18.39 -12.70
CA ALA A 25 -16.32 -17.50 -12.68
C ALA A 25 -16.52 -16.63 -11.44
N THR A 26 -15.97 -17.06 -10.31
CA THR A 26 -15.74 -16.17 -9.16
C THR A 26 -14.75 -15.13 -9.65
N ALA A 27 -15.27 -14.03 -10.16
CA ALA A 27 -14.48 -12.83 -10.31
C ALA A 27 -13.98 -12.51 -8.90
N SER A 28 -12.75 -12.90 -8.61
CA SER A 28 -12.01 -12.37 -7.49
C SER A 28 -11.95 -10.87 -7.73
N LEU A 29 -12.84 -10.14 -7.08
CA LEU A 29 -12.66 -8.72 -6.89
C LEU A 29 -11.32 -8.61 -6.16
N ALA A 30 -10.25 -8.46 -6.91
CA ALA A 30 -8.99 -8.00 -6.39
C ALA A 30 -9.31 -6.64 -5.76
N SER A 31 -9.62 -6.66 -4.47
CA SER A 31 -9.73 -5.45 -3.70
C SER A 31 -8.39 -4.77 -3.89
N ASN A 32 -8.40 -3.66 -4.56
CA ASN A 32 -7.24 -2.79 -4.71
C ASN A 32 -6.94 -2.27 -3.30
N GLN A 33 -6.28 -3.12 -2.49
CA GLN A 33 -5.88 -2.75 -1.14
C GLN A 33 -4.82 -1.68 -1.30
N GLN A 34 -5.29 -0.46 -1.21
CA GLN A 34 -4.46 0.71 -1.30
C GLN A 34 -3.54 0.73 -0.08
N LEU A 35 -2.25 0.55 -0.31
CA LEU A 35 -1.26 0.64 0.76
C LEU A 35 -1.23 2.05 1.33
N ARG A 36 -0.92 2.16 2.62
CA ARG A 36 -0.70 3.43 3.33
C ARG A 36 0.59 3.35 4.14
N LEU A 37 1.17 4.48 4.43
CA LEU A 37 2.33 4.58 5.30
C LEU A 37 1.89 5.09 6.67
N GLN A 38 2.14 4.33 7.71
CA GLN A 38 1.93 4.77 9.10
C GLN A 38 3.29 5.07 9.74
N CYS A 39 3.43 6.27 10.30
CA CYS A 39 4.65 6.68 10.98
C CYS A 39 4.35 7.00 12.44
N GLN A 40 5.16 6.46 13.33
CA GLN A 40 5.23 6.82 14.74
C GLN A 40 6.40 7.78 14.91
N LEU A 41 6.16 8.93 15.48
CA LEU A 41 7.16 9.96 15.71
C LEU A 41 7.21 10.30 17.20
N PHE A 42 8.40 10.59 17.69
CA PHE A 42 8.61 11.11 19.04
C PHE A 42 9.45 12.39 18.95
N ALA A 43 8.93 13.49 19.48
CA ALA A 43 9.60 14.78 19.50
C ALA A 43 9.13 15.61 20.69
N GLY A 44 10.02 16.33 21.33
CA GLY A 44 9.67 17.22 22.44
C GLY A 44 9.10 16.51 23.66
N GLY A 45 9.31 15.19 23.81
CA GLY A 45 8.75 14.39 24.90
C GLY A 45 7.36 13.81 24.61
N GLU A 46 6.84 13.98 23.41
CA GLU A 46 5.51 13.53 23.01
C GLU A 46 5.57 12.54 21.84
N ASP A 47 4.63 11.59 21.84
CA ASP A 47 4.42 10.60 20.79
C ASP A 47 3.32 11.07 19.83
N TYR A 48 3.60 10.92 18.54
CA TYR A 48 2.66 11.25 17.46
C TYR A 48 2.52 10.07 16.51
N ALA A 49 1.30 9.87 16.00
CA ALA A 49 1.02 8.88 14.97
C ALA A 49 0.39 9.55 13.75
N PHE A 50 0.98 9.35 12.59
CA PHE A 50 0.49 9.91 11.33
C PHE A 50 0.30 8.83 10.28
N VAL A 51 -0.72 9.00 9.45
CA VAL A 51 -0.99 8.13 8.31
C VAL A 51 -0.91 8.94 7.02
N PHE A 52 -0.11 8.45 6.10
CA PHE A 52 0.07 9.03 4.77
C PHE A 52 -0.54 8.10 3.74
N VAL A 53 -1.43 8.63 2.92
CA VAL A 53 -2.08 7.90 1.84
C VAL A 53 -1.37 8.16 0.51
N PRO A 54 -1.41 7.21 -0.42
CA PRO A 54 -0.88 7.42 -1.76
C PRO A 54 -1.49 8.63 -2.46
N THR A 55 -0.66 9.38 -3.16
CA THR A 55 -1.08 10.56 -3.90
C THR A 55 -0.42 10.62 -5.28
N ALA A 56 -1.21 10.97 -6.29
CA ALA A 56 -0.72 11.29 -7.63
C ALA A 56 -0.14 12.71 -7.72
N GLN A 57 -0.29 13.51 -6.66
CA GLN A 57 0.20 14.90 -6.60
C GLN A 57 1.22 15.08 -5.46
N PRO A 58 2.42 14.52 -5.57
CA PRO A 58 3.41 14.51 -4.48
C PRO A 58 3.85 15.91 -4.03
N TYR A 59 3.76 16.89 -4.90
CA TYR A 59 4.17 18.27 -4.60
C TYR A 59 3.19 19.01 -3.68
N THR A 60 1.94 18.56 -3.57
CA THR A 60 0.92 19.17 -2.70
C THR A 60 1.00 18.69 -1.26
N ALA A 61 1.77 17.62 -1.00
CA ALA A 61 1.92 17.07 0.35
C ALA A 61 2.53 18.11 1.29
N LYS A 62 1.80 18.40 2.36
CA LYS A 62 2.26 19.37 3.37
C LYS A 62 3.15 18.67 4.40
N PRO A 63 4.20 19.33 4.88
CA PRO A 63 4.97 18.84 5.99
C PRO A 63 4.19 18.96 7.30
N ILE A 64 4.56 18.14 8.28
CA ILE A 64 4.07 18.19 9.65
C ILE A 64 5.12 18.94 10.46
N ASP A 65 4.72 20.00 11.14
CA ASP A 65 5.60 20.75 12.02
C ASP A 65 5.52 20.17 13.43
N LEU A 66 6.66 19.76 13.99
CA LEU A 66 6.85 19.20 15.31
C LEU A 66 7.85 20.09 16.04
N GLU A 67 7.41 21.08 16.77
CA GLU A 67 8.25 22.12 17.31
C GLU A 67 9.13 22.80 16.25
N ARG A 68 10.42 22.48 16.23
CA ARG A 68 11.39 22.96 15.24
C ARG A 68 11.72 21.97 14.15
N PHE A 69 11.32 20.71 14.34
CA PHE A 69 11.43 19.70 13.30
C PHE A 69 10.25 19.80 12.33
N ARG A 70 10.53 19.46 11.10
CA ARG A 70 9.52 19.36 10.05
C ARG A 70 9.67 18.00 9.41
N PHE A 71 8.64 17.19 9.55
CA PHE A 71 8.57 15.85 8.96
C PHE A 71 7.67 15.87 7.73
N LYS A 72 8.13 15.32 6.63
CA LYS A 72 7.34 15.17 5.41
C LYS A 72 7.51 13.77 4.86
N ALA A 73 6.41 13.04 4.72
CA ALA A 73 6.37 11.78 4.00
C ALA A 73 5.46 11.91 2.79
N ILE A 74 5.90 11.38 1.66
CA ILE A 74 5.17 11.35 0.41
C ILE A 74 5.11 9.91 -0.06
N VAL A 75 3.91 9.38 -0.24
CA VAL A 75 3.64 8.09 -0.86
C VAL A 75 3.21 8.37 -2.30
N SER A 76 4.15 8.26 -3.24
CA SER A 76 3.89 8.58 -4.64
C SER A 76 3.15 7.46 -5.33
N GLN A 77 1.98 7.79 -5.89
CA GLN A 77 1.11 6.86 -6.61
C GLN A 77 1.41 6.93 -8.11
N GLY A 78 1.79 5.79 -8.69
CA GLY A 78 1.83 5.60 -10.12
C GLY A 78 0.46 5.18 -10.68
N SER A 79 0.45 4.66 -11.90
CA SER A 79 -0.79 4.23 -12.57
C SER A 79 -1.50 3.12 -11.79
N ASP A 80 -0.75 2.12 -11.30
CA ASP A 80 -1.32 0.91 -10.72
C ASP A 80 -0.79 0.59 -9.31
N GLN A 81 0.33 1.20 -8.92
CA GLN A 81 1.00 0.90 -7.66
C GLN A 81 1.76 2.10 -7.12
N ILE A 82 2.25 1.98 -5.89
CA ILE A 82 3.14 2.98 -5.31
C ILE A 82 4.48 2.91 -6.05
N GLU A 83 4.92 4.05 -6.59
CA GLU A 83 6.21 4.18 -7.26
C GLU A 83 7.35 4.28 -6.27
N HIS A 84 7.19 5.13 -5.27
CA HIS A 84 8.19 5.30 -4.21
C HIS A 84 7.58 5.98 -3.00
N ILE A 85 8.28 5.86 -1.88
CA ILE A 85 7.98 6.56 -0.63
C ILE A 85 9.19 7.44 -0.32
N LYS A 86 8.97 8.74 -0.21
CA LYS A 86 10.02 9.71 0.11
C LYS A 86 9.77 10.31 1.49
N ILE A 87 10.75 10.23 2.37
CA ILE A 87 10.71 10.81 3.70
C ILE A 87 11.77 11.90 3.78
N THR A 88 11.39 13.06 4.25
CA THR A 88 12.30 14.20 4.46
C THR A 88 12.09 14.74 5.86
N VAL A 89 13.17 14.85 6.60
CA VAL A 89 13.19 15.52 7.90
C VAL A 89 14.08 16.74 7.81
N SER A 90 13.55 17.88 8.20
CA SER A 90 14.29 19.12 8.28
C SER A 90 14.15 19.76 9.66
N TYR A 91 15.11 20.58 9.98
CA TYR A 91 15.15 21.38 11.21
C TYR A 91 15.09 22.84 10.85
N ARG A 92 14.30 23.61 11.58
CA ARG A 92 14.17 25.04 11.37
C ARG A 92 15.10 25.77 12.31
N SER A 93 16.22 26.26 11.78
CA SER A 93 17.17 27.10 12.50
C SER A 93 17.18 28.51 11.89
N SER A 94 16.98 29.53 12.72
CA SER A 94 17.09 30.95 12.33
C SER A 94 16.31 31.33 11.06
N GLY A 95 15.11 30.75 10.86
CA GLY A 95 14.24 31.00 9.71
C GLY A 95 14.58 30.18 8.45
N GLN A 96 15.66 29.43 8.46
CA GLN A 96 16.03 28.52 7.36
C GLN A 96 15.71 27.07 7.70
N ALA A 97 15.26 26.31 6.70
CA ALA A 97 15.08 24.87 6.84
C ALA A 97 16.37 24.13 6.47
N LEU A 98 16.95 23.42 7.44
CA LEU A 98 18.09 22.56 7.23
C LEU A 98 17.61 21.12 7.08
N ILE A 99 17.86 20.48 5.95
CA ILE A 99 17.53 19.06 5.74
C ILE A 99 18.51 18.24 6.55
N LEU A 100 17.99 17.47 7.52
CA LEU A 100 18.76 16.55 8.34
C LEU A 100 18.84 15.18 7.71
N GLN A 101 17.75 14.75 7.08
CA GLN A 101 17.66 13.44 6.42
C GLN A 101 16.69 13.50 5.26
N GLN A 102 17.05 12.81 4.19
CA GLN A 102 16.14 12.51 3.08
C GLN A 102 16.41 11.09 2.61
N ALA A 103 15.37 10.27 2.56
CA ALA A 103 15.42 8.90 2.10
C ALA A 103 14.29 8.63 1.09
N THR A 104 14.58 7.80 0.10
CA THR A 104 13.60 7.35 -0.88
C THR A 104 13.63 5.83 -0.92
N TYR A 105 12.47 5.22 -0.78
CA TYR A 105 12.27 3.79 -0.76
C TYR A 105 11.47 3.38 -2.01
N PHE A 106 11.90 2.31 -2.65
CA PHE A 106 11.27 1.78 -3.85
C PHE A 106 10.64 0.41 -3.58
N PRO A 107 9.60 0.02 -4.33
CA PRO A 107 9.01 -1.30 -4.19
C PRO A 107 10.03 -2.41 -4.54
N PRO A 108 9.81 -3.67 -4.08
CA PRO A 108 8.62 -4.14 -3.38
C PRO A 108 8.61 -3.75 -1.89
N PHE A 109 7.41 -3.40 -1.37
CA PHE A 109 7.23 -3.09 0.05
C PHE A 109 6.66 -4.30 0.80
N THR A 110 7.26 -4.62 1.94
CA THR A 110 6.73 -5.64 2.83
C THR A 110 5.70 -5.02 3.76
N LYS A 111 4.48 -5.56 3.74
CA LYS A 111 3.38 -5.08 4.57
C LYS A 111 3.59 -5.44 6.03
N ASN A 112 3.12 -4.57 6.91
CA ASN A 112 3.18 -4.74 8.38
C ASN A 112 4.59 -4.92 8.93
N GLN A 113 5.57 -4.48 8.18
CA GLN A 113 6.96 -4.45 8.59
C GLN A 113 7.49 -3.00 8.53
N SER A 114 8.35 -2.66 9.47
CA SER A 114 9.00 -1.35 9.45
C SER A 114 9.77 -1.16 8.14
N LEU A 115 9.46 -0.06 7.45
CA LEU A 115 10.13 0.36 6.22
C LEU A 115 11.46 1.06 6.53
N THR A 116 11.46 1.88 7.57
CA THR A 116 12.60 2.76 7.87
C THR A 116 13.53 2.20 8.94
N GLY A 117 13.02 1.26 9.77
CA GLY A 117 13.59 1.05 11.07
C GLY A 117 13.46 2.30 11.95
N ARG A 118 13.86 2.20 13.19
CA ARG A 118 13.86 3.35 14.10
C ARG A 118 15.00 4.29 13.73
N GLN A 119 14.64 5.49 13.32
CA GLN A 119 15.57 6.58 12.99
C GLN A 119 15.63 7.57 14.15
N GLN A 120 16.82 8.07 14.46
CA GLN A 120 17.05 9.10 15.48
C GLN A 120 17.84 10.24 14.88
N LEU A 121 17.33 11.44 15.01
CA LEU A 121 17.91 12.66 14.45
C LEU A 121 18.03 13.72 15.53
N TYR A 122 19.14 14.40 15.53
CA TYR A 122 19.43 15.44 16.51
C TYR A 122 19.50 16.81 15.85
N SER A 123 18.99 17.82 16.54
CA SER A 123 19.17 19.18 16.10
C SER A 123 20.63 19.61 16.24
N PRO A 124 21.18 20.36 15.27
CA PRO A 124 22.59 20.74 15.31
C PRO A 124 22.95 21.73 16.41
N ASP A 125 21.98 22.50 16.92
CA ASP A 125 22.22 23.61 17.84
C ASP A 125 21.79 23.35 19.30
N LEU A 126 20.72 22.58 19.53
CA LEU A 126 20.11 22.44 20.85
C LEU A 126 20.10 21.00 21.40
N GLY A 127 20.68 20.05 20.69
CA GLY A 127 20.67 18.63 21.08
C GLY A 127 19.24 18.05 21.20
N ARG A 128 18.23 18.68 20.58
CA ARG A 128 16.86 18.15 20.55
C ARG A 128 16.81 16.95 19.66
N GLU A 129 15.96 16.01 20.01
CA GLU A 129 15.81 14.74 19.31
C GLU A 129 14.46 14.65 18.63
N LEU A 130 14.45 14.12 17.41
CA LEU A 130 13.32 13.55 16.74
C LEU A 130 13.62 12.07 16.45
N SER A 131 12.78 11.17 16.92
CA SER A 131 12.83 9.78 16.44
C SER A 131 11.58 9.42 15.65
N TYR A 132 11.71 8.52 14.68
CA TYR A 132 10.58 8.03 13.94
C TYR A 132 10.78 6.60 13.44
N ASP A 133 9.67 5.91 13.19
CA ASP A 133 9.58 4.62 12.54
C ASP A 133 8.34 4.59 11.65
N CYS A 134 8.49 4.17 10.42
CA CYS A 134 7.41 4.13 9.44
C CYS A 134 7.19 2.71 8.93
N THR A 135 5.93 2.28 8.87
CA THR A 135 5.49 0.95 8.45
C THR A 135 4.50 1.07 7.29
N VAL A 136 4.67 0.25 6.27
CA VAL A 136 3.69 0.13 5.19
C VAL A 136 2.56 -0.80 5.63
N MET A 137 1.33 -0.31 5.57
CA MET A 137 0.13 -0.99 6.04
C MET A 137 -0.88 -1.14 4.91
N ASP A 138 -1.78 -2.11 5.02
CA ASP A 138 -2.97 -2.14 4.18
C ASP A 138 -3.93 -1.01 4.57
N ALA A 139 -4.62 -0.45 3.61
CA ALA A 139 -5.76 0.41 3.91
C ALA A 139 -6.86 -0.44 4.57
N LEU A 140 -7.51 0.12 5.58
CA LEU A 140 -8.65 -0.49 6.26
C LEU A 140 -9.87 -0.45 5.35
#